data_87e6aca32f56c598fee3de29c547fa91
#
_entry.id   87e6aca32f56c598fee3de29c547fa91
#
_cell.length_a   1.000
_cell.length_b   1.000
_cell.length_c   1.000
_cell.angle_alpha   90.00
_cell.angle_beta   90.00
_cell.angle_gamma   90.00
#
_symmetry.space_group_name_H-M   'P 1'
#
loop_
_entity.id
_entity.type
_entity.pdbx_description
1 polymer ?
#
loop_
_entity_poly.entity_id
_entity_poly.type
_entity_poly.pdbx_seq_one_letter_code
_entity_poly.pdbx_strand_id
1 'polypeptide(L)'
;MEITKTIERDNWELMVPGRIDGAAANQLELEVLAAIRAGAREIFINLSQAEWICSAGIRVLLQYYRQMKTSGKTLLVTRPSPGISEILEMTGFKDVIVEGGQSGVAR
;
A
#
# COMPACT_ATOMS: atom_id res chain seq x y z
N MET A 1 -16.65 1.67 2.15
CA MET A 1 -15.30 2.01 1.70
C MET A 1 -14.84 1.00 0.66
N GLU A 2 -14.37 1.47 -0.45
CA GLU A 2 -13.95 0.59 -1.53
C GLU A 2 -12.52 0.87 -1.96
N ILE A 3 -11.74 -0.20 -2.06
CA ILE A 3 -10.38 -0.10 -2.58
C ILE A 3 -10.48 -0.13 -4.11
N THR A 4 -9.89 0.89 -4.74
CA THR A 4 -9.88 0.98 -6.19
C THR A 4 -8.59 0.34 -6.70
N LYS A 5 -8.75 -0.58 -7.66
CA LYS A 5 -7.60 -1.28 -8.25
C LYS A 5 -7.35 -0.77 -9.66
N THR A 6 -6.09 -0.50 -9.96
CA THR A 6 -5.66 -0.19 -11.31
C THR A 6 -4.54 -1.15 -11.63
N ILE A 7 -4.71 -1.95 -12.68
CA ILE A 7 -3.76 -2.99 -13.05
C ILE A 7 -3.22 -2.70 -14.43
N GLU A 8 -1.88 -2.64 -14.54
CA GLU A 8 -1.22 -2.41 -15.81
C GLU A 8 -0.05 -3.38 -15.91
N ARG A 9 -0.21 -4.44 -16.68
CA ARG A 9 0.77 -5.51 -16.78
C ARG A 9 1.02 -6.13 -15.41
N ASP A 10 2.26 -6.09 -14.92
CA ASP A 10 2.62 -6.65 -13.61
C ASP A 10 2.56 -5.63 -12.49
N ASN A 11 2.05 -4.43 -12.78
CA ASN A 11 1.99 -3.34 -11.81
C ASN A 11 0.56 -3.15 -11.33
N TRP A 12 0.37 -3.19 -10.03
CA TRP A 12 -0.92 -2.98 -9.40
C TRP A 12 -0.88 -1.72 -8.56
N GLU A 13 -1.93 -0.91 -8.66
CA GLU A 13 -2.12 0.19 -7.73
C GLU A 13 -3.42 -0.03 -6.97
N LEU A 14 -3.33 0.02 -5.65
CA LEU A 14 -4.48 -0.11 -4.76
C LEU A 14 -4.66 1.23 -4.05
N MET A 15 -5.76 1.91 -4.33
CA MET A 15 -6.08 3.19 -3.68
C MET A 15 -7.07 2.91 -2.56
N VAL A 16 -6.68 3.24 -1.33
CA VAL A 16 -7.46 2.93 -0.13
C VAL A 16 -7.96 4.23 0.47
N PRO A 17 -9.28 4.49 0.40
CA PRO A 17 -9.82 5.75 0.90
C PRO A 17 -10.21 5.70 2.38
N GLY A 18 -10.37 6.85 2.98
CA GLY A 18 -11.00 7.02 4.28
C GLY A 18 -10.16 6.56 5.45
N ARG A 19 -10.82 6.02 6.45
CA ARG A 19 -10.18 5.56 7.68
C ARG A 19 -9.83 4.09 7.53
N ILE A 20 -8.55 3.78 7.58
CA ILE A 20 -8.10 2.39 7.45
C ILE A 20 -8.12 1.77 8.86
N ASP A 21 -9.30 1.30 9.25
CA ASP A 21 -9.52 0.60 10.50
C ASP A 21 -9.27 -0.90 10.32
N GLY A 22 -9.63 -1.70 11.31
CA GLY A 22 -9.39 -3.14 11.24
C GLY A 22 -10.07 -3.82 10.07
N ALA A 23 -11.30 -3.43 9.76
CA ALA A 23 -12.01 -3.99 8.62
C ALA A 23 -11.37 -3.61 7.30
N ALA A 24 -10.96 -2.35 7.18
CA ALA A 24 -10.28 -1.88 5.99
C ALA A 24 -8.90 -2.54 5.83
N ALA A 25 -8.21 -2.76 6.95
CA ALA A 25 -6.92 -3.45 6.92
C ALA A 25 -7.08 -4.89 6.40
N ASN A 26 -8.13 -5.59 6.84
CA ASN A 26 -8.41 -6.94 6.34
C ASN A 26 -8.69 -6.92 4.85
N GLN A 27 -9.47 -5.96 4.40
CA GLN A 27 -9.79 -5.84 2.98
C GLN A 27 -8.55 -5.54 2.15
N LEU A 28 -7.69 -4.65 2.67
CA LEU A 28 -6.43 -4.35 2.01
C LEU A 28 -5.55 -5.59 1.91
N GLU A 29 -5.48 -6.38 2.98
CA GLU A 29 -4.69 -7.61 2.96
C GLU A 29 -5.16 -8.57 1.88
N LEU A 30 -6.49 -8.74 1.75
CA LEU A 30 -7.04 -9.62 0.73
C LEU A 30 -6.69 -9.14 -0.67
N GLU A 31 -6.72 -7.83 -0.91
CA GLU A 31 -6.36 -7.28 -2.21
C GLU A 31 -4.87 -7.44 -2.51
N VAL A 32 -4.02 -7.24 -1.51
CA VAL A 32 -2.58 -7.45 -1.68
C VAL A 32 -2.28 -8.90 -2.00
N LEU A 33 -2.94 -9.83 -1.29
CA LEU A 33 -2.76 -11.26 -1.56
C LEU A 33 -3.23 -11.63 -2.96
N ALA A 34 -4.34 -11.03 -3.41
CA ALA A 34 -4.82 -11.27 -4.77
C ALA A 34 -3.80 -10.81 -5.80
N ALA A 35 -3.18 -9.65 -5.56
CA ALA A 35 -2.15 -9.14 -6.46
C ALA A 35 -0.94 -10.06 -6.50
N ILE A 36 -0.51 -10.53 -5.33
CA ILE A 36 0.63 -11.44 -5.25
C ILE A 36 0.35 -12.73 -6.00
N ARG A 37 -0.85 -13.29 -5.83
CA ARG A 37 -1.24 -14.53 -6.52
C ARG A 37 -1.34 -14.35 -8.03
N ALA A 38 -1.67 -13.14 -8.46
CA ALA A 38 -1.74 -12.82 -9.88
C ALA A 38 -0.36 -12.55 -10.49
N GLY A 39 0.70 -12.59 -9.68
CA GLY A 39 2.05 -12.40 -10.17
C GLY A 39 2.50 -10.96 -10.25
N ALA A 40 1.87 -10.07 -9.50
CA ALA A 40 2.27 -8.66 -9.50
C ALA A 40 3.73 -8.52 -9.10
N ARG A 41 4.48 -7.74 -9.86
CA ARG A 41 5.88 -7.46 -9.54
C ARG A 41 6.01 -6.18 -8.72
N GLU A 42 5.06 -5.25 -8.90
CA GLU A 42 5.03 -4.01 -8.15
C GLU A 42 3.61 -3.75 -7.66
N ILE A 43 3.49 -3.46 -6.38
CA ILE A 43 2.21 -3.09 -5.78
C ILE A 43 2.40 -1.71 -5.15
N PHE A 44 1.59 -0.76 -5.59
CA PHE A 44 1.62 0.60 -5.06
C PHE A 44 0.35 0.81 -4.24
N ILE A 45 0.54 1.18 -2.98
CA ILE A 45 -0.59 1.48 -2.07
C ILE A 45 -0.75 2.99 -2.05
N ASN A 46 -1.74 3.47 -2.76
CA ASN A 46 -2.00 4.91 -2.88
C ASN A 46 -2.87 5.36 -1.71
N LEU A 47 -2.31 6.18 -0.85
CA LEU A 47 -2.99 6.67 0.36
C LEU A 47 -3.41 8.13 0.23
N SER A 48 -3.52 8.64 -1.00
CA SER A 48 -3.90 10.05 -1.21
C SER A 48 -5.29 10.36 -0.68
N GLN A 49 -6.17 9.37 -0.60
CA GLN A 49 -7.53 9.53 -0.12
C GLN A 49 -7.73 8.99 1.29
N ALA A 50 -6.67 8.51 1.92
CA ALA A 50 -6.75 7.96 3.26
C ALA A 50 -6.59 9.06 4.30
N GLU A 51 -7.44 9.01 5.33
CA GLU A 51 -7.44 10.02 6.39
C GLU A 51 -6.68 9.55 7.63
N TRP A 52 -6.64 8.24 7.84
CA TRP A 52 -6.08 7.67 9.05
C TRP A 52 -5.81 6.19 8.83
N ILE A 53 -4.85 5.65 9.57
CA ILE A 53 -4.51 4.23 9.48
C ILE A 53 -4.26 3.68 10.87
N CYS A 54 -4.83 2.51 11.16
CA CYS A 54 -4.64 1.84 12.45
C CYS A 54 -3.41 0.93 12.39
N SER A 55 -3.04 0.40 13.56
CA SER A 55 -1.87 -0.48 13.67
C SER A 55 -2.00 -1.73 12.81
N ALA A 56 -3.22 -2.26 12.66
CA ALA A 56 -3.43 -3.42 11.80
C ALA A 56 -3.13 -3.11 10.34
N GLY A 57 -3.48 -1.90 9.89
CA GLY A 57 -3.16 -1.47 8.53
C GLY A 57 -1.67 -1.32 8.32
N ILE A 58 -0.99 -0.75 9.32
CA ILE A 58 0.46 -0.60 9.26
C ILE A 58 1.13 -1.97 9.19
N ARG A 59 0.63 -2.93 9.99
CA ARG A 59 1.16 -4.29 9.99
C ARG A 59 1.03 -4.94 8.61
N VAL A 60 -0.11 -4.75 7.95
CA VAL A 60 -0.30 -5.31 6.60
C VAL A 60 0.73 -4.74 5.63
N LEU A 61 0.92 -3.42 5.66
CA LEU A 61 1.88 -2.80 4.76
C LEU A 61 3.29 -3.33 5.00
N LEU A 62 3.71 -3.40 6.26
CA LEU A 62 5.06 -3.83 6.60
C LEU A 62 5.29 -5.30 6.26
N GLN A 63 4.31 -6.15 6.58
CA GLN A 63 4.40 -7.58 6.34
C GLN A 63 4.60 -7.88 4.85
N TYR A 64 3.78 -7.27 4.01
CA TYR A 64 3.84 -7.57 2.58
C TYR A 64 4.96 -6.82 1.86
N TYR A 65 5.38 -5.69 2.41
CA TYR A 65 6.60 -5.04 1.93
C TYR A 65 7.78 -6.00 2.04
N ARG A 66 7.94 -6.61 3.22
CA ARG A 66 9.03 -7.55 3.45
C ARG A 66 8.92 -8.79 2.61
N GLN A 67 7.70 -9.32 2.49
CA GLN A 67 7.46 -10.52 1.70
C GLN A 67 7.80 -10.31 0.22
N MET A 68 7.34 -9.19 -0.33
CA MET A 68 7.62 -8.86 -1.72
C MET A 68 9.11 -8.65 -1.94
N LYS A 69 9.76 -7.93 -1.03
CA LYS A 69 11.18 -7.65 -1.15
C LYS A 69 12.00 -8.96 -1.16
N THR A 70 11.63 -9.90 -0.32
CA THR A 70 12.31 -11.20 -0.25
C THR A 70 12.21 -11.93 -1.59
N SER A 71 11.14 -11.72 -2.33
CA SER A 71 10.91 -12.34 -3.63
C SER A 71 11.46 -11.50 -4.79
N GLY A 72 12.21 -10.45 -4.50
CA GLY A 72 12.74 -9.58 -5.55
C GLY A 72 11.70 -8.66 -6.16
N LYS A 73 10.60 -8.44 -5.46
CA LYS A 73 9.50 -7.61 -5.93
C LYS A 73 9.35 -6.40 -5.03
N THR A 74 8.36 -5.55 -5.32
CA THR A 74 8.24 -4.25 -4.67
C THR A 74 6.82 -3.98 -4.19
N LEU A 75 6.70 -3.50 -2.95
CA LEU A 75 5.47 -2.90 -2.45
C LEU A 75 5.85 -1.54 -1.88
N LEU A 76 5.20 -0.49 -2.35
CA LEU A 76 5.50 0.87 -1.91
C LEU A 76 4.21 1.63 -1.59
N VAL A 77 4.30 2.57 -0.66
CA VAL A 77 3.20 3.46 -0.30
C VAL A 77 3.40 4.77 -1.06
N THR A 78 2.36 5.23 -1.74
CA THR A 78 2.43 6.48 -2.50
C THR A 78 1.44 7.50 -1.94
N ARG A 79 1.82 8.76 -1.99
CA ARG A 79 0.99 9.91 -1.63
C ARG A 79 0.33 9.84 -0.25
N PRO A 80 1.07 9.46 0.80
CA PRO A 80 0.46 9.50 2.13
C PRO A 80 0.25 10.94 2.55
N SER A 81 -0.83 11.19 3.30
CA SER A 81 -1.02 12.52 3.89
C SER A 81 0.11 12.78 4.89
N PRO A 82 0.37 14.06 5.24
CA PRO A 82 1.43 14.35 6.22
C PRO A 82 1.28 13.59 7.52
N GLY A 83 0.04 13.44 8.03
CA GLY A 83 -0.19 12.72 9.28
C GLY A 83 0.11 11.24 9.15
N ILE A 84 -0.31 10.62 8.04
CA ILE A 84 -0.02 9.20 7.80
C ILE A 84 1.47 9.01 7.54
N SER A 85 2.08 9.90 6.78
CA SER A 85 3.51 9.83 6.50
C SER A 85 4.32 9.84 7.79
N GLU A 86 3.95 10.71 8.72
CA GLU A 86 4.64 10.79 10.01
C GLU A 86 4.51 9.49 10.79
N ILE A 87 3.30 8.92 10.83
CA ILE A 87 3.07 7.66 11.52
C ILE A 87 3.92 6.54 10.91
N LEU A 88 3.97 6.48 9.58
CA LEU A 88 4.73 5.44 8.89
C LEU A 88 6.23 5.59 9.16
N GLU A 89 6.73 6.82 9.15
CA GLU A 89 8.15 7.04 9.42
C GLU A 89 8.51 6.64 10.84
N MET A 90 7.62 6.89 11.79
CA MET A 90 7.87 6.52 13.18
C MET A 90 7.91 5.01 13.38
N THR A 91 7.31 4.24 12.48
CA THR A 91 7.27 2.78 12.57
C THR A 91 8.32 2.11 11.69
N GLY A 92 9.24 2.89 11.09
CA GLY A 92 10.32 2.33 10.28
C GLY A 92 10.00 2.14 8.81
N PHE A 93 8.93 2.79 8.32
CA PHE A 93 8.50 2.65 6.93
C PHE A 93 9.15 3.66 5.98
N LYS A 94 10.19 4.32 6.41
CA LYS A 94 10.78 5.38 5.59
C LYS A 94 11.14 4.90 4.19
N ASP A 95 11.68 3.67 4.09
CA ASP A 95 12.10 3.12 2.81
C ASP A 95 10.96 2.61 1.96
N VAL A 96 9.75 2.55 2.51
CA VAL A 96 8.57 2.04 1.82
C VAL A 96 7.80 3.16 1.14
N ILE A 97 8.03 4.40 1.55
CA ILE A 97 7.25 5.54 1.08
C ILE A 97 7.87 6.14 -0.17
N VAL A 98 7.06 6.28 -1.22
CA VAL A 98 7.45 6.99 -2.43
C VAL A 98 6.59 8.23 -2.53
N GLU A 99 7.20 9.39 -2.33
CA GLU A 99 6.51 10.67 -2.34
C GLU A 99 6.15 11.10 -3.76
N GLY A 100 5.14 11.96 -3.85
CA GLY A 100 4.79 12.59 -5.12
C GLY A 100 4.13 11.68 -6.12
N GLY A 101 3.67 10.51 -5.70
CA GLY A 101 2.92 9.63 -6.57
C GLY A 101 3.75 8.94 -7.63
N GLN A 102 4.90 8.47 -7.27
CA GLN A 102 5.82 7.79 -8.17
C GLN A 102 5.36 6.37 -8.51
N SER A 103 4.11 6.22 -8.84
CA SER A 103 3.56 4.93 -9.24
C SER A 103 3.91 4.63 -10.70
N GLY A 104 4.25 3.39 -10.99
CA GLY A 104 4.47 2.95 -12.36
C GLY A 104 3.16 2.68 -13.10
N VAL A 105 2.03 2.79 -12.42
CA VAL A 105 0.73 2.45 -12.98
C VAL A 105 -0.03 3.68 -13.45
N ALA A 106 -0.10 4.73 -12.65
CA ALA A 106 -0.94 5.89 -12.92
C ALA A 106 -0.14 7.05 -13.49
N ARG A 107 0.57 6.82 -14.54
CA ARG A 107 1.43 7.83 -15.14
C ARG A 107 0.79 8.47 -16.37
#